data_7850cb4e09bc8656e8e7af077845c5b2
#
_entry.id   7850cb4e09bc8656e8e7af077845c5b2
#
_cell.length_a   1.000
_cell.length_b   1.000
_cell.length_c   1.000
_cell.angle_alpha   90.00
_cell.angle_beta   90.00
_cell.angle_gamma   90.00
#
_symmetry.space_group_name_H-M   'P 1'
#
loop_
_entity.id
_entity.type
_entity.pdbx_description
1 polymer ?
#
loop_
_entity_poly.entity_id
_entity_poly.type
_entity_poly.pdbx_seq_one_letter_code
_entity_poly.pdbx_strand_id
1 'polypeptide(L)'
;MIPVTRSALYLDGVSVAFDGFKALNDLSLELAQGELRAVIGPNGAGKSTMLDLITGKTRPDTGVVLFLGQHDLTSLDEVEIANLGIGRKFQKPSVIETISVWENLELALSGNRSPWRSVMQILNLQDRRLMKDVADRVGLSDSIDQIGGSLSHGQKQWLEIGMLLLQEPEVLLIDEPAAGMTDSETMKTAELLRDLAGDHTVIVVEHDMEFVEALGCKVTVLHEGCVLAEGSLSHVSSNNEVIEVYLGR
;
A
#
# COMPACT_ATOMS: atom_id res chain seq x y z
N MET A 1 -13.00 -16.16 24.63
CA MET A 1 -11.74 -16.41 23.91
C MET A 1 -11.54 -15.17 23.07
N ILE A 2 -10.61 -14.29 23.46
CA ILE A 2 -10.28 -13.09 22.68
C ILE A 2 -9.58 -13.62 21.43
N PRO A 3 -10.02 -13.29 20.19
CA PRO A 3 -9.28 -13.69 19.02
C PRO A 3 -7.88 -13.10 19.12
N VAL A 4 -6.86 -13.94 19.11
CA VAL A 4 -5.46 -13.50 18.97
C VAL A 4 -5.36 -12.96 17.54
N THR A 5 -5.51 -11.66 17.38
CA THR A 5 -5.27 -10.97 16.11
C THR A 5 -3.81 -11.24 15.75
N ARG A 6 -3.57 -11.97 14.66
CA ARG A 6 -2.21 -12.21 14.21
C ARG A 6 -1.68 -10.91 13.60
N SER A 7 -0.50 -10.49 14.03
CA SER A 7 0.17 -9.33 13.43
C SER A 7 0.57 -9.65 11.98
N ALA A 8 0.23 -8.76 11.05
CA ALA A 8 0.74 -8.81 9.68
C ALA A 8 2.11 -8.15 9.57
N LEU A 9 2.25 -6.98 10.18
CA LEU A 9 3.50 -6.23 10.26
C LEU A 9 3.75 -5.76 11.69
N TYR A 10 4.96 -5.94 12.16
CA TYR A 10 5.41 -5.47 13.46
C TYR A 10 6.79 -4.81 13.32
N LEU A 11 6.83 -3.51 13.57
CA LEU A 11 8.04 -2.69 13.64
C LEU A 11 8.33 -2.42 15.10
N ASP A 12 9.56 -2.61 15.55
CA ASP A 12 9.96 -2.40 16.94
C ASP A 12 11.30 -1.65 17.02
N GLY A 13 11.26 -0.45 17.58
CA GLY A 13 12.41 0.39 17.84
C GLY A 13 13.22 0.77 16.59
N VAL A 14 12.54 0.89 15.44
CA VAL A 14 13.22 1.06 14.16
C VAL A 14 13.75 2.49 14.00
N SER A 15 15.04 2.62 13.72
CA SER A 15 15.66 3.90 13.39
C SER A 15 16.40 3.83 12.05
N VAL A 16 16.27 4.91 11.27
CA VAL A 16 16.95 5.10 9.97
C VAL A 16 17.50 6.50 9.90
N ALA A 17 18.78 6.66 9.60
CA ALA A 17 19.41 7.96 9.42
C ALA A 17 20.06 8.08 8.03
N PHE A 18 19.95 9.26 7.42
CA PHE A 18 20.60 9.64 6.17
C PHE A 18 21.47 10.87 6.44
N ASP A 19 22.77 10.75 6.25
CA ASP A 19 23.74 11.86 6.44
C ASP A 19 23.57 12.62 7.79
N GLY A 20 23.25 11.87 8.85
CA GLY A 20 23.03 12.40 10.19
C GLY A 20 21.62 12.92 10.48
N PHE A 21 20.74 12.97 9.47
CA PHE A 21 19.31 13.25 9.67
C PHE A 21 18.55 11.96 9.97
N LYS A 22 17.87 11.89 11.11
CA LYS A 22 17.04 10.76 11.49
C LYS A 22 15.69 10.84 10.77
N ALA A 23 15.50 10.01 9.76
CA ALA A 23 14.25 9.91 9.02
C ALA A 23 13.22 9.03 9.75
N LEU A 24 13.68 7.99 10.47
CA LEU A 24 12.90 7.24 11.46
C LEU A 24 13.68 7.25 12.77
N ASN A 25 12.98 7.37 13.89
CA ASN A 25 13.57 7.51 15.20
C ASN A 25 12.77 6.71 16.25
N ASP A 26 13.23 5.50 16.54
CA ASP A 26 12.58 4.58 17.50
C ASP A 26 11.12 4.28 17.15
N LEU A 27 10.86 4.11 15.84
CA LEU A 27 9.51 3.87 15.31
C LEU A 27 9.05 2.46 15.71
N SER A 28 7.93 2.39 16.45
CA SER A 28 7.24 1.14 16.74
C SER A 28 5.79 1.20 16.23
N LEU A 29 5.37 0.20 15.46
CA LEU A 29 4.07 0.13 14.82
C LEU A 29 3.64 -1.32 14.64
N GLU A 30 2.39 -1.62 14.98
CA GLU A 30 1.80 -2.94 14.75
C GLU A 30 0.53 -2.84 13.92
N LEU A 31 0.42 -3.72 12.91
CA LEU A 31 -0.77 -3.89 12.09
C LEU A 31 -1.27 -5.33 12.21
N ALA A 32 -2.57 -5.48 12.46
CA ALA A 32 -3.23 -6.77 12.43
C ALA A 32 -3.45 -7.26 10.98
N GLN A 33 -3.53 -8.58 10.78
CA GLN A 33 -3.91 -9.14 9.48
C GLN A 33 -5.30 -8.66 9.07
N GLY A 34 -5.45 -8.26 7.80
CA GLY A 34 -6.69 -7.73 7.24
C GLY A 34 -7.02 -6.30 7.67
N GLU A 35 -6.15 -5.63 8.40
CA GLU A 35 -6.36 -4.25 8.84
C GLU A 35 -6.17 -3.24 7.69
N LEU A 36 -7.07 -2.25 7.61
CA LEU A 36 -6.85 -1.02 6.84
C LEU A 36 -6.32 0.05 7.78
N ARG A 37 -5.16 0.61 7.47
CA ARG A 37 -4.49 1.64 8.27
C ARG A 37 -4.13 2.84 7.40
N ALA A 38 -4.58 4.02 7.78
CA ALA A 38 -4.08 5.27 7.22
C ALA A 38 -2.88 5.77 8.03
N VAL A 39 -1.81 6.17 7.33
CA VAL A 39 -0.62 6.79 7.91
C VAL A 39 -0.53 8.21 7.39
N ILE A 40 -0.66 9.16 8.30
CA ILE A 40 -0.65 10.59 7.99
C ILE A 40 0.52 11.29 8.70
N GLY A 41 0.80 12.52 8.32
CA GLY A 41 1.87 13.33 8.94
C GLY A 41 2.39 14.37 7.95
N PRO A 42 3.10 15.40 8.43
CA PRO A 42 3.67 16.42 7.57
C PRO A 42 4.74 15.86 6.63
N ASN A 43 5.16 16.69 5.68
CA ASN A 43 6.30 16.34 4.82
C ASN A 43 7.55 16.18 5.68
N GLY A 44 8.32 15.13 5.41
CA GLY A 44 9.50 14.79 6.22
C GLY A 44 9.20 14.00 7.51
N ALA A 45 7.94 13.65 7.81
CA ALA A 45 7.59 12.87 9.00
C ALA A 45 8.11 11.42 9.01
N GLY A 46 8.66 10.92 7.89
CA GLY A 46 9.19 9.55 7.78
C GLY A 46 8.28 8.56 7.04
N LYS A 47 7.11 9.00 6.53
CA LYS A 47 6.13 8.12 5.89
C LYS A 47 6.72 7.28 4.74
N SER A 48 7.35 7.92 3.76
CA SER A 48 7.94 7.21 2.61
C SER A 48 9.13 6.36 3.03
N THR A 49 9.93 6.80 4.02
CA THR A 49 11.03 6.00 4.57
C THR A 49 10.51 4.75 5.28
N MET A 50 9.38 4.83 5.97
CA MET A 50 8.71 3.67 6.57
C MET A 50 8.28 2.66 5.48
N LEU A 51 7.68 3.14 4.37
CA LEU A 51 7.32 2.26 3.25
C LEU A 51 8.58 1.67 2.57
N ASP A 52 9.63 2.47 2.38
CA ASP A 52 10.90 2.03 1.81
C ASP A 52 11.58 0.97 2.69
N LEU A 53 11.45 1.10 4.01
CA LEU A 53 11.92 0.11 4.98
C LEU A 53 11.16 -1.21 4.88
N ILE A 54 9.82 -1.17 4.88
CA ILE A 54 8.98 -2.37 4.79
C ILE A 54 9.23 -3.13 3.49
N THR A 55 9.56 -2.44 2.41
CA THR A 55 9.87 -3.05 1.10
C THR A 55 11.33 -3.45 0.93
N GLY A 56 12.21 -3.24 1.91
CA GLY A 56 13.63 -3.60 1.84
C GLY A 56 14.50 -2.65 1.02
N LYS A 57 13.91 -1.58 0.45
CA LYS A 57 14.65 -0.54 -0.29
C LYS A 57 15.57 0.28 0.62
N THR A 58 15.20 0.40 1.90
CA THR A 58 16.02 1.03 2.94
C THR A 58 16.20 0.03 4.08
N ARG A 59 17.41 -0.02 4.64
CA ARG A 59 17.69 -0.87 5.81
C ARG A 59 17.72 -0.04 7.09
N PRO A 60 17.24 -0.59 8.21
CA PRO A 60 17.31 0.14 9.47
C PRO A 60 18.72 0.11 10.06
N ASP A 61 19.08 1.16 10.79
CA ASP A 61 20.29 1.20 11.60
C ASP A 61 20.10 0.39 12.90
N THR A 62 18.88 0.41 13.46
CA THR A 62 18.48 -0.34 14.66
C THR A 62 17.02 -0.77 14.55
N GLY A 63 16.62 -1.72 15.40
CA GLY A 63 15.25 -2.24 15.44
C GLY A 63 15.04 -3.43 14.52
N VAL A 64 13.81 -3.92 14.49
CA VAL A 64 13.40 -5.08 13.69
C VAL A 64 12.09 -4.80 12.97
N VAL A 65 11.88 -5.46 11.81
CA VAL A 65 10.63 -5.45 11.06
C VAL A 65 10.22 -6.89 10.80
N LEU A 66 9.16 -7.33 11.46
CA LEU A 66 8.65 -8.69 11.33
C LEU A 66 7.39 -8.71 10.45
N PHE A 67 7.37 -9.63 9.50
CA PHE A 67 6.21 -9.94 8.68
C PHE A 67 5.61 -11.27 9.10
N LEU A 68 4.30 -11.29 9.37
CA LEU A 68 3.54 -12.45 9.87
C LEU A 68 4.13 -13.09 11.14
N GLY A 69 4.92 -12.32 11.90
CA GLY A 69 5.59 -12.77 13.12
C GLY A 69 6.70 -13.82 12.90
N GLN A 70 7.10 -14.07 11.65
CA GLN A 70 8.04 -15.15 11.29
C GLN A 70 9.22 -14.67 10.43
N HIS A 71 9.01 -13.68 9.57
CA HIS A 71 10.01 -13.22 8.61
C HIS A 71 10.57 -11.87 9.05
N ASP A 72 11.86 -11.84 9.33
CA ASP A 72 12.59 -10.60 9.59
C ASP A 72 12.95 -9.94 8.25
N LEU A 73 12.23 -8.88 7.90
CA LEU A 73 12.40 -8.16 6.64
C LEU A 73 13.73 -7.40 6.57
N THR A 74 14.36 -7.12 7.71
CA THR A 74 15.61 -6.33 7.75
C THR A 74 16.79 -7.07 7.09
N SER A 75 16.67 -8.40 6.99
CA SER A 75 17.68 -9.26 6.40
C SER A 75 17.44 -9.60 4.92
N LEU A 76 16.25 -9.31 4.39
CA LEU A 76 15.81 -9.69 3.05
C LEU A 76 16.03 -8.56 2.04
N ASP A 77 16.09 -8.90 0.75
CA ASP A 77 16.10 -7.92 -0.33
C ASP A 77 14.66 -7.60 -0.83
N GLU A 78 14.52 -6.58 -1.71
CA GLU A 78 13.24 -6.15 -2.26
C GLU A 78 12.49 -7.27 -2.98
N VAL A 79 13.20 -8.14 -3.68
CA VAL A 79 12.62 -9.25 -4.46
C VAL A 79 12.11 -10.34 -3.52
N GLU A 80 12.89 -10.68 -2.50
CA GLU A 80 12.52 -11.65 -1.47
C GLU A 80 11.27 -11.18 -0.72
N ILE A 81 11.21 -9.89 -0.33
CA ILE A 81 10.08 -9.28 0.36
C ILE A 81 8.81 -9.27 -0.52
N ALA A 82 8.95 -8.91 -1.79
CA ALA A 82 7.84 -8.96 -2.73
C ALA A 82 7.30 -10.40 -2.90
N ASN A 83 8.19 -11.39 -2.98
CA ASN A 83 7.81 -12.80 -3.08
C ASN A 83 7.16 -13.36 -1.80
N LEU A 84 7.38 -12.74 -0.65
CA LEU A 84 6.66 -13.07 0.60
C LEU A 84 5.21 -12.57 0.60
N GLY A 85 4.85 -11.68 -0.32
CA GLY A 85 3.50 -11.13 -0.44
C GLY A 85 3.35 -9.69 0.08
N ILE A 86 4.41 -8.89 0.04
CA ILE A 86 4.33 -7.45 0.30
C ILE A 86 4.35 -6.69 -1.02
N GLY A 87 3.18 -6.19 -1.43
CA GLY A 87 3.02 -5.40 -2.65
C GLY A 87 3.05 -3.90 -2.35
N ARG A 88 3.77 -3.13 -3.16
CA ARG A 88 3.78 -1.67 -3.08
C ARG A 88 3.41 -1.02 -4.40
N LYS A 89 2.43 -0.13 -4.33
CA LYS A 89 2.14 0.80 -5.41
C LYS A 89 3.07 2.01 -5.27
N PHE A 90 3.94 2.19 -6.25
CA PHE A 90 4.85 3.34 -6.30
C PHE A 90 4.14 4.58 -6.86
N GLN A 91 4.68 5.78 -6.55
CA GLN A 91 4.16 7.05 -7.08
C GLN A 91 4.33 7.18 -8.61
N LYS A 92 5.34 6.53 -9.21
CA LYS A 92 5.51 6.52 -10.66
C LYS A 92 4.57 5.49 -11.28
N PRO A 93 3.79 5.88 -12.31
CA PRO A 93 2.89 4.96 -13.01
C PRO A 93 3.63 3.75 -13.56
N SER A 94 3.10 2.57 -13.27
CA SER A 94 3.59 1.28 -13.80
C SER A 94 2.76 0.80 -15.00
N VAL A 95 1.68 1.51 -15.33
CA VAL A 95 0.80 1.20 -16.48
C VAL A 95 1.56 1.40 -17.78
N ILE A 96 1.56 0.38 -18.63
CA ILE A 96 2.06 0.48 -20.00
C ILE A 96 0.97 1.08 -20.86
N GLU A 97 1.16 2.36 -21.24
CA GLU A 97 0.13 3.17 -21.90
C GLU A 97 -0.21 2.72 -23.33
N THR A 98 0.67 1.96 -23.98
CA THR A 98 0.52 1.54 -25.39
C THR A 98 -0.25 0.24 -25.59
N ILE A 99 -0.57 -0.47 -24.51
CA ILE A 99 -1.31 -1.73 -24.52
C ILE A 99 -2.64 -1.58 -23.77
N SER A 100 -3.53 -2.55 -23.95
CA SER A 100 -4.85 -2.55 -23.29
C SER A 100 -4.78 -2.78 -21.78
N VAL A 101 -5.89 -2.50 -21.07
CA VAL A 101 -6.07 -2.87 -19.66
C VAL A 101 -5.85 -4.37 -19.46
N TRP A 102 -6.46 -5.18 -20.34
CA TRP A 102 -6.28 -6.64 -20.30
C TRP A 102 -4.81 -7.06 -20.38
N GLU A 103 -4.08 -6.51 -21.35
CA GLU A 103 -2.66 -6.84 -21.55
C GLU A 103 -1.77 -6.38 -20.38
N ASN A 104 -2.08 -5.23 -19.75
CA ASN A 104 -1.41 -4.80 -18.52
C ASN A 104 -1.62 -5.80 -17.39
N LEU A 105 -2.86 -6.26 -17.17
CA LEU A 105 -3.18 -7.28 -16.16
C LEU A 105 -2.49 -8.61 -16.49
N GLU A 106 -2.46 -9.03 -17.76
CA GLU A 106 -1.78 -10.24 -18.20
C GLU A 106 -0.29 -10.22 -17.90
N LEU A 107 0.37 -9.08 -18.13
CA LEU A 107 1.79 -8.91 -17.81
C LEU A 107 2.06 -8.98 -16.30
N ALA A 108 1.20 -8.37 -15.47
CA ALA A 108 1.32 -8.43 -14.02
C ALA A 108 1.19 -9.86 -13.49
N LEU A 109 0.26 -10.64 -14.04
CA LEU A 109 0.06 -12.03 -13.70
C LEU A 109 1.27 -12.90 -14.13
N SER A 110 1.91 -12.58 -15.26
CA SER A 110 3.06 -13.33 -15.78
C SER A 110 4.31 -13.18 -14.90
N GLY A 111 4.49 -12.04 -14.22
CA GLY A 111 5.63 -11.79 -13.34
C GLY A 111 5.73 -12.78 -12.17
N ASN A 112 4.63 -13.39 -11.78
CA ASN A 112 4.58 -14.38 -10.68
C ASN A 112 4.71 -15.85 -11.15
N ARG A 113 5.15 -16.11 -12.40
CA ARG A 113 5.18 -17.44 -12.99
C ARG A 113 6.59 -17.93 -13.28
N SER A 114 6.75 -19.28 -13.27
CA SER A 114 7.94 -19.95 -13.77
C SER A 114 8.30 -19.48 -15.20
N PRO A 115 9.59 -19.21 -15.52
CA PRO A 115 10.04 -18.76 -16.84
C PRO A 115 9.52 -19.59 -18.01
N TRP A 116 9.32 -20.88 -17.81
CA TRP A 116 8.81 -21.81 -18.82
C TRP A 116 7.33 -21.59 -19.17
N ARG A 117 6.51 -21.11 -18.22
CA ARG A 117 5.11 -20.77 -18.47
C ARG A 117 4.96 -19.43 -19.19
N SER A 118 5.82 -18.47 -18.89
CA SER A 118 5.87 -17.19 -19.59
C SER A 118 6.23 -17.31 -21.07
N VAL A 119 7.12 -18.26 -21.41
CA VAL A 119 7.51 -18.51 -22.82
C VAL A 119 6.38 -19.15 -23.65
N MET A 120 5.46 -19.88 -23.01
CA MET A 120 4.37 -20.56 -23.71
C MET A 120 3.11 -19.68 -23.90
N GLN A 121 3.01 -18.50 -23.30
CA GLN A 121 1.87 -17.52 -23.41
C GLN A 121 0.47 -18.15 -23.28
N ILE A 122 0.31 -19.27 -22.60
CA ILE A 122 -0.99 -19.94 -22.48
C ILE A 122 -1.62 -19.51 -21.15
N LEU A 123 -2.48 -18.49 -21.21
CA LEU A 123 -3.43 -18.21 -20.14
C LEU A 123 -4.39 -19.39 -20.04
N ASN A 124 -4.41 -20.05 -18.91
CA ASN A 124 -5.42 -21.06 -18.64
C ASN A 124 -6.77 -20.38 -18.28
N LEU A 125 -7.83 -21.18 -18.21
CA LEU A 125 -9.17 -20.67 -17.88
C LEU A 125 -9.24 -20.02 -16.49
N GLN A 126 -8.44 -20.49 -15.55
CA GLN A 126 -8.38 -19.95 -14.18
C GLN A 126 -7.74 -18.56 -14.18
N ASP A 127 -6.66 -18.37 -14.92
CA ASP A 127 -6.00 -17.07 -15.07
C ASP A 127 -6.94 -16.02 -15.65
N ARG A 128 -7.68 -16.40 -16.71
CA ARG A 128 -8.66 -15.49 -17.34
C ARG A 128 -9.80 -15.11 -16.39
N ARG A 129 -10.23 -16.04 -15.52
CA ARG A 129 -11.23 -15.75 -14.50
C ARG A 129 -10.66 -14.78 -13.46
N LEU A 130 -9.49 -15.08 -12.92
CA LEU A 130 -8.83 -14.21 -11.93
C LEU A 130 -8.64 -12.78 -12.46
N MET A 131 -8.17 -12.63 -13.71
CA MET A 131 -8.03 -11.30 -14.34
C MET A 131 -9.37 -10.58 -14.48
N LYS A 132 -10.45 -11.28 -14.83
CA LYS A 132 -11.79 -10.70 -14.89
C LYS A 132 -12.30 -10.29 -13.51
N ASP A 133 -12.15 -11.16 -12.53
CA ASP A 133 -12.58 -10.89 -11.14
C ASP A 133 -11.83 -9.67 -10.57
N VAL A 134 -10.53 -9.54 -10.87
CA VAL A 134 -9.75 -8.37 -10.49
C VAL A 134 -10.19 -7.12 -11.26
N ALA A 135 -10.42 -7.21 -12.57
CA ALA A 135 -10.92 -6.08 -13.37
C ALA A 135 -12.29 -5.57 -12.87
N ASP A 136 -13.18 -6.49 -12.47
CA ASP A 136 -14.46 -6.15 -11.84
C ASP A 136 -14.24 -5.47 -10.49
N ARG A 137 -13.38 -6.03 -9.64
CA ARG A 137 -13.09 -5.50 -8.31
C ARG A 137 -12.52 -4.08 -8.34
N VAL A 138 -11.65 -3.78 -9.32
CA VAL A 138 -11.09 -2.42 -9.49
C VAL A 138 -11.95 -1.51 -10.37
N GLY A 139 -13.14 -1.96 -10.82
CA GLY A 139 -14.10 -1.17 -11.60
C GLY A 139 -13.67 -0.86 -13.03
N LEU A 140 -12.88 -1.75 -13.68
CA LEU A 140 -12.35 -1.57 -15.02
C LEU A 140 -12.90 -2.54 -16.06
N SER A 141 -13.91 -3.36 -15.73
CA SER A 141 -14.48 -4.34 -16.66
C SER A 141 -14.99 -3.74 -17.97
N ASP A 142 -15.66 -2.58 -17.90
CA ASP A 142 -16.15 -1.87 -19.08
C ASP A 142 -15.02 -1.24 -19.91
N SER A 143 -13.84 -1.15 -19.36
CA SER A 143 -12.64 -0.55 -19.99
C SER A 143 -11.57 -1.58 -20.34
N ILE A 144 -11.89 -2.88 -20.25
CA ILE A 144 -10.92 -3.97 -20.33
C ILE A 144 -10.12 -3.99 -21.64
N ASP A 145 -10.74 -3.61 -22.74
CA ASP A 145 -10.13 -3.54 -24.08
C ASP A 145 -9.56 -2.15 -24.42
N GLN A 146 -9.74 -1.16 -23.53
CA GLN A 146 -9.20 0.18 -23.74
C GLN A 146 -7.68 0.20 -23.58
N ILE A 147 -7.02 1.05 -24.38
CA ILE A 147 -5.58 1.30 -24.26
C ILE A 147 -5.30 2.06 -22.97
N GLY A 148 -4.30 1.61 -22.19
CA GLY A 148 -3.95 2.19 -20.88
C GLY A 148 -3.72 3.70 -20.91
N GLY A 149 -3.18 4.23 -22.01
CA GLY A 149 -2.98 5.66 -22.21
C GLY A 149 -4.27 6.50 -22.32
N SER A 150 -5.42 5.87 -22.67
CA SER A 150 -6.72 6.55 -22.79
C SER A 150 -7.51 6.60 -21.45
N LEU A 151 -7.04 5.90 -20.43
CA LEU A 151 -7.66 5.89 -19.12
C LEU A 151 -7.51 7.25 -18.41
N SER A 152 -8.50 7.61 -17.59
CA SER A 152 -8.37 8.72 -16.65
C SER A 152 -7.25 8.46 -15.66
N HIS A 153 -6.84 9.50 -14.91
CA HIS A 153 -5.81 9.33 -13.89
C HIS A 153 -6.25 8.33 -12.82
N GLY A 154 -7.48 8.44 -12.31
CA GLY A 154 -8.05 7.50 -11.35
C GLY A 154 -8.12 6.07 -11.88
N GLN A 155 -8.56 5.88 -13.13
CA GLN A 155 -8.59 4.57 -13.76
C GLN A 155 -7.19 3.92 -13.89
N LYS A 156 -6.15 4.72 -14.19
CA LYS A 156 -4.77 4.23 -14.19
C LYS A 156 -4.34 3.77 -12.79
N GLN A 157 -4.71 4.50 -11.74
CA GLN A 157 -4.45 4.12 -10.37
C GLN A 157 -5.15 2.80 -9.99
N TRP A 158 -6.42 2.61 -10.41
CA TRP A 158 -7.15 1.37 -10.18
C TRP A 158 -6.54 0.20 -10.96
N LEU A 159 -6.05 0.44 -12.18
CA LEU A 159 -5.33 -0.59 -12.94
C LEU A 159 -4.05 -1.02 -12.21
N GLU A 160 -3.30 -0.09 -11.65
CA GLU A 160 -2.09 -0.41 -10.86
C GLU A 160 -2.42 -1.24 -9.62
N ILE A 161 -3.51 -0.91 -8.90
CA ILE A 161 -3.99 -1.72 -7.78
C ILE A 161 -4.38 -3.12 -8.29
N GLY A 162 -5.10 -3.22 -9.42
CA GLY A 162 -5.44 -4.50 -10.05
C GLY A 162 -4.22 -5.34 -10.41
N MET A 163 -3.19 -4.71 -10.97
CA MET A 163 -1.92 -5.38 -11.28
C MET A 163 -1.23 -5.92 -10.02
N LEU A 164 -1.30 -5.21 -8.90
CA LEU A 164 -0.79 -5.69 -7.61
C LEU A 164 -1.62 -6.84 -7.06
N LEU A 165 -2.95 -6.77 -7.14
CA LEU A 165 -3.84 -7.82 -6.65
C LEU A 165 -3.62 -9.17 -7.35
N LEU A 166 -3.23 -9.16 -8.63
CA LEU A 166 -2.87 -10.39 -9.37
C LEU A 166 -1.61 -11.08 -8.85
N GLN A 167 -0.84 -10.43 -7.99
CA GLN A 167 0.30 -11.00 -7.30
C GLN A 167 -0.07 -11.63 -5.94
N GLU A 168 -1.37 -11.60 -5.58
CA GLU A 168 -1.93 -12.15 -4.35
C GLU A 168 -1.20 -11.67 -3.07
N PRO A 169 -1.02 -10.34 -2.88
CA PRO A 169 -0.26 -9.83 -1.74
C PRO A 169 -1.03 -9.99 -0.43
N GLU A 170 -0.32 -10.35 0.65
CA GLU A 170 -0.84 -10.32 2.03
C GLU A 170 -0.92 -8.88 2.56
N VAL A 171 0.05 -8.04 2.16
CA VAL A 171 0.15 -6.63 2.54
C VAL A 171 0.24 -5.74 1.31
N LEU A 172 -0.62 -4.74 1.25
CA LEU A 172 -0.65 -3.69 0.22
C LEU A 172 -0.17 -2.37 0.82
N LEU A 173 0.87 -1.79 0.26
CA LEU A 173 1.40 -0.48 0.59
C LEU A 173 1.03 0.50 -0.51
N ILE A 174 0.20 1.49 -0.20
CA ILE A 174 -0.36 2.42 -1.18
C ILE A 174 0.00 3.84 -0.76
N ASP A 175 0.77 4.51 -1.62
CA ASP A 175 1.31 5.85 -1.37
C ASP A 175 0.52 6.87 -2.19
N GLU A 176 -0.16 7.80 -1.51
CA GLU A 176 -0.97 8.90 -2.07
C GLU A 176 -1.95 8.46 -3.18
N PRO A 177 -2.87 7.49 -2.91
CA PRO A 177 -3.75 6.96 -3.94
C PRO A 177 -4.76 7.97 -4.49
N ALA A 178 -5.11 9.02 -3.74
CA ALA A 178 -6.11 10.03 -4.14
C ALA A 178 -5.49 11.21 -4.91
N ALA A 179 -4.16 11.29 -5.04
CA ALA A 179 -3.50 12.42 -5.66
C ALA A 179 -3.94 12.63 -7.13
N GLY A 180 -4.44 13.84 -7.45
CA GLY A 180 -4.85 14.20 -8.81
C GLY A 180 -6.16 13.58 -9.29
N MET A 181 -6.95 12.96 -8.43
CA MET A 181 -8.27 12.41 -8.73
C MET A 181 -9.37 13.46 -8.59
N THR A 182 -10.47 13.22 -9.27
CA THR A 182 -11.74 13.92 -9.03
C THR A 182 -12.39 13.39 -7.73
N ASP A 183 -13.29 14.17 -7.10
CA ASP A 183 -14.00 13.75 -5.88
C ASP A 183 -14.69 12.38 -6.06
N SER A 184 -15.30 12.14 -7.22
CA SER A 184 -15.95 10.86 -7.53
C SER A 184 -14.95 9.69 -7.62
N GLU A 185 -13.76 9.90 -8.20
CA GLU A 185 -12.71 8.89 -8.26
C GLU A 185 -12.11 8.64 -6.87
N THR A 186 -11.91 9.70 -6.09
CA THR A 186 -11.44 9.64 -4.70
C THR A 186 -12.35 8.77 -3.84
N MET A 187 -13.67 9.00 -3.90
CA MET A 187 -14.65 8.20 -3.15
C MET A 187 -14.67 6.74 -3.57
N LYS A 188 -14.62 6.46 -4.88
CA LYS A 188 -14.53 5.08 -5.40
C LYS A 188 -13.23 4.39 -4.96
N THR A 189 -12.12 5.12 -4.92
CA THR A 189 -10.83 4.60 -4.42
C THR A 189 -10.93 4.25 -2.94
N ALA A 190 -11.58 5.09 -2.13
CA ALA A 190 -11.80 4.78 -0.71
C ALA A 190 -12.67 3.53 -0.53
N GLU A 191 -13.74 3.37 -1.33
CA GLU A 191 -14.58 2.17 -1.35
C GLU A 191 -13.77 0.93 -1.71
N LEU A 192 -13.00 0.98 -2.80
CA LEU A 192 -12.12 -0.11 -3.22
C LEU A 192 -11.16 -0.54 -2.10
N LEU A 193 -10.48 0.41 -1.46
CA LEU A 193 -9.51 0.09 -0.41
C LEU A 193 -10.16 -0.51 0.83
N ARG A 194 -11.40 -0.09 1.17
CA ARG A 194 -12.19 -0.72 2.23
C ARG A 194 -12.59 -2.16 1.87
N ASP A 195 -12.97 -2.40 0.62
CA ASP A 195 -13.34 -3.74 0.14
C ASP A 195 -12.15 -4.71 0.06
N LEU A 196 -10.94 -4.16 -0.08
CA LEU A 196 -9.71 -4.95 -0.05
C LEU A 196 -9.30 -5.36 1.37
N ALA A 197 -9.69 -4.57 2.37
CA ALA A 197 -9.43 -4.87 3.77
C ALA A 197 -10.17 -6.15 4.21
N GLY A 198 -9.54 -6.92 5.09
CA GLY A 198 -10.04 -8.24 5.47
C GLY A 198 -9.37 -9.36 4.69
N ASP A 199 -9.38 -9.27 3.35
CA ASP A 199 -8.63 -10.18 2.48
C ASP A 199 -7.14 -9.83 2.47
N HIS A 200 -6.83 -8.54 2.50
CA HIS A 200 -5.47 -7.97 2.51
C HIS A 200 -5.29 -7.04 3.70
N THR A 201 -4.08 -6.93 4.21
CA THR A 201 -3.68 -5.85 5.11
C THR A 201 -3.28 -4.65 4.26
N VAL A 202 -3.90 -3.49 4.46
CA VAL A 202 -3.69 -2.32 3.60
C VAL A 202 -3.14 -1.15 4.42
N ILE A 203 -2.00 -0.61 3.99
CA ILE A 203 -1.43 0.63 4.51
C ILE A 203 -1.59 1.70 3.44
N VAL A 204 -2.25 2.79 3.80
CA VAL A 204 -2.43 3.95 2.95
C VAL A 204 -1.67 5.13 3.55
N VAL A 205 -0.70 5.66 2.83
CA VAL A 205 -0.04 6.92 3.20
C VAL A 205 -0.78 8.05 2.49
N GLU A 206 -1.27 9.01 3.27
CA GLU A 206 -2.06 10.12 2.72
C GLU A 206 -1.87 11.43 3.50
N HIS A 207 -2.25 12.51 2.86
CA HIS A 207 -2.29 13.85 3.45
C HIS A 207 -3.65 14.54 3.27
N ASP A 208 -4.56 13.96 2.46
CA ASP A 208 -5.92 14.40 2.26
C ASP A 208 -6.82 13.85 3.38
N MET A 209 -7.29 14.75 4.25
CA MET A 209 -8.11 14.37 5.41
C MET A 209 -9.52 13.92 5.03
N GLU A 210 -10.10 14.43 3.93
CA GLU A 210 -11.42 14.01 3.44
C GLU A 210 -11.35 12.56 2.94
N PHE A 211 -10.28 12.21 2.23
CA PHE A 211 -10.04 10.84 1.83
C PHE A 211 -9.79 9.91 3.02
N VAL A 212 -8.99 10.33 4.01
CA VAL A 212 -8.75 9.56 5.24
C VAL A 212 -10.05 9.35 6.03
N GLU A 213 -10.94 10.35 6.07
CA GLU A 213 -12.27 10.21 6.66
C GLU A 213 -13.12 9.20 5.89
N ALA A 214 -13.10 9.26 4.56
CA ALA A 214 -13.82 8.31 3.71
C ALA A 214 -13.32 6.86 3.86
N LEU A 215 -12.03 6.64 4.17
CA LEU A 215 -11.49 5.31 4.50
C LEU A 215 -12.11 4.73 5.78
N GLY A 216 -12.47 5.57 6.76
CA GLY A 216 -13.14 5.14 7.99
C GLY A 216 -12.34 4.14 8.83
N CYS A 217 -11.02 4.20 8.78
CA CYS A 217 -10.10 3.25 9.38
C CYS A 217 -9.32 3.84 10.57
N LYS A 218 -8.49 3.02 11.20
CA LYS A 218 -7.53 3.48 12.19
C LYS A 218 -6.45 4.33 11.51
N VAL A 219 -6.08 5.42 12.17
CA VAL A 219 -5.10 6.41 11.69
C VAL A 219 -3.88 6.37 12.61
N THR A 220 -2.69 6.36 12.01
CA THR A 220 -1.40 6.57 12.68
C THR A 220 -0.83 7.90 12.20
N VAL A 221 -0.50 8.79 13.13
CA VAL A 221 0.14 10.07 12.85
C VAL A 221 1.64 9.91 13.06
N LEU A 222 2.43 10.14 12.02
CA LEU A 222 3.89 10.20 12.10
C LEU A 222 4.37 11.65 12.20
N HIS A 223 5.35 11.87 13.06
CA HIS A 223 6.08 13.12 13.19
C HIS A 223 7.53 12.86 13.59
N GLU A 224 8.47 13.51 12.91
CA GLU A 224 9.92 13.36 13.15
C GLU A 224 10.41 11.91 13.26
N GLY A 225 9.83 11.03 12.44
CA GLY A 225 10.19 9.61 12.39
C GLY A 225 9.61 8.74 13.51
N CYS A 226 8.72 9.27 14.35
CA CYS A 226 8.06 8.57 15.44
C CYS A 226 6.54 8.50 15.23
N VAL A 227 5.87 7.55 15.90
CA VAL A 227 4.41 7.57 16.04
C VAL A 227 4.04 8.61 17.09
N LEU A 228 3.33 9.65 16.67
CA LEU A 228 2.85 10.72 17.55
C LEU A 228 1.51 10.35 18.21
N ALA A 229 0.59 9.79 17.43
CA ALA A 229 -0.73 9.39 17.91
C ALA A 229 -1.33 8.28 17.03
N GLU A 230 -2.20 7.47 17.62
CA GLU A 230 -2.97 6.44 16.92
C GLU A 230 -4.43 6.43 17.41
N GLY A 231 -5.35 6.16 16.50
CA GLY A 231 -6.77 6.03 16.84
C GLY A 231 -7.71 6.26 15.67
N SER A 232 -8.97 6.57 15.94
CA SER A 232 -9.89 7.07 14.89
C SER A 232 -9.45 8.47 14.43
N LEU A 233 -9.84 8.86 13.21
CA LEU A 233 -9.53 10.21 12.71
C LEU A 233 -9.99 11.29 13.69
N SER A 234 -11.18 11.16 14.27
CA SER A 234 -11.70 12.11 15.27
C SER A 234 -10.83 12.17 16.53
N HIS A 235 -10.30 11.04 16.97
CA HIS A 235 -9.42 10.97 18.14
C HIS A 235 -8.08 11.69 17.86
N VAL A 236 -7.42 11.38 16.76
CA VAL A 236 -6.12 11.98 16.43
C VAL A 236 -6.25 13.48 16.10
N SER A 237 -7.35 13.89 15.44
CA SER A 237 -7.61 15.30 15.12
C SER A 237 -7.92 16.16 16.37
N SER A 238 -8.30 15.55 17.47
CA SER A 238 -8.53 16.26 18.75
C SER A 238 -7.28 16.30 19.65
N ASN A 239 -6.19 15.62 19.27
CA ASN A 239 -4.95 15.63 20.01
C ASN A 239 -4.20 16.96 19.83
N ASN A 240 -3.89 17.65 20.93
CA ASN A 240 -3.22 18.96 20.88
C ASN A 240 -1.85 18.90 20.20
N GLU A 241 -1.07 17.85 20.41
CA GLU A 241 0.25 17.68 19.79
C GLU A 241 0.11 17.51 18.27
N VAL A 242 -0.90 16.75 17.80
CA VAL A 242 -1.20 16.60 16.37
C VAL A 242 -1.61 17.95 15.77
N ILE A 243 -2.47 18.71 16.45
CA ILE A 243 -2.90 20.04 16.00
C ILE A 243 -1.69 20.99 15.87
N GLU A 244 -0.79 21.00 16.85
CA GLU A 244 0.43 21.84 16.82
C GLU A 244 1.32 21.48 15.64
N VAL A 245 1.54 20.20 15.37
CA VAL A 245 2.35 19.70 14.24
C VAL A 245 1.79 20.14 12.89
N TYR A 246 0.45 20.07 12.72
CA TYR A 246 -0.19 20.47 11.45
C TYR A 246 -0.36 21.97 11.29
N LEU A 247 -0.51 22.73 12.38
CA LEU A 247 -0.63 24.20 12.33
C LEU A 247 0.72 24.93 12.35
N GLY A 248 1.82 24.20 12.56
CA GLY A 248 3.19 24.76 12.54
C GLY A 248 3.45 25.77 13.66
N ARG A 249 2.88 25.52 14.85
CA ARG A 249 3.08 26.38 16.04
C ARG A 249 4.03 25.75 17.03
#